data_2393a00736ad0e694c260e6e38fcf9cf
#
_entry.id   2393a00736ad0e694c260e6e38fcf9cf
#
_cell.length_a   1.000
_cell.length_b   1.000
_cell.length_c   1.000
_cell.angle_alpha   90.00
_cell.angle_beta   90.00
_cell.angle_gamma   90.00
#
_symmetry.space_group_name_H-M   'P 1'
#
loop_
_entity.id
_entity.type
_entity.pdbx_description
1 polymer ?
#
loop_
_entity_poly.entity_id
_entity_poly.type
_entity_poly.pdbx_seq_one_letter_code
_entity_poly.pdbx_strand_id
1 'polypeptide(L)'
;MLFRTLIPAAALMLAACSGPAADKPTDAASGQSVIEVKEAFVVKPAEGRDIAAGGLMAYVTGAPVELVGASTDAAARVELHTMSMEDGVMQMRQVESFTASEGEPIVLQRGGNHLMLFGFDPSVAVGDKVDLALEFRDSDGTSQTVVTSAEVKGLGD
;
A
#
# COMPACT_ATOMS: atom_id res chain seq x y z
N MET A 1 -8.44 31.62 -85.82
CA MET A 1 -7.33 30.73 -86.24
C MET A 1 -6.86 30.04 -85.03
N LEU A 2 -7.31 28.77 -84.90
CA LEU A 2 -6.48 27.58 -84.98
C LEU A 2 -5.40 27.52 -83.90
N PHE A 3 -5.24 26.55 -83.02
CA PHE A 3 -5.31 25.10 -82.96
C PHE A 3 -5.27 24.73 -81.49
N ARG A 4 -6.19 23.94 -80.91
CA ARG A 4 -6.13 22.46 -80.77
C ARG A 4 -4.79 21.91 -80.26
N THR A 5 -4.76 21.44 -79.03
CA THR A 5 -4.30 20.09 -78.77
C THR A 5 -4.75 19.62 -77.35
N LEU A 6 -5.52 18.54 -77.36
CA LEU A 6 -5.82 17.71 -76.20
C LEU A 6 -4.61 16.83 -75.89
N ILE A 7 -4.27 16.67 -74.64
CA ILE A 7 -3.50 15.57 -74.13
C ILE A 7 -4.19 15.03 -72.87
N PRO A 8 -4.61 13.78 -72.83
CA PRO A 8 -5.11 13.17 -71.58
C PRO A 8 -3.93 12.68 -70.78
N ALA A 9 -3.73 13.23 -69.60
CA ALA A 9 -2.80 12.65 -68.62
C ALA A 9 -3.51 11.63 -67.73
N ALA A 10 -3.03 10.43 -67.79
CA ALA A 10 -3.47 9.31 -67.02
C ALA A 10 -3.31 9.57 -65.50
N ALA A 11 -4.41 9.45 -64.80
CA ALA A 11 -4.42 9.46 -63.35
C ALA A 11 -3.90 8.10 -62.84
N LEU A 12 -2.70 8.13 -62.29
CA LEU A 12 -2.17 7.00 -61.54
C LEU A 12 -2.67 7.13 -60.09
N MET A 13 -3.72 6.38 -59.75
CA MET A 13 -4.18 6.26 -58.37
C MET A 13 -3.21 5.34 -57.64
N LEU A 14 -2.32 5.89 -56.78
CA LEU A 14 -1.70 5.17 -55.71
C LEU A 14 -2.69 5.09 -54.55
N ALA A 15 -3.33 3.99 -54.39
CA ALA A 15 -4.05 3.63 -53.22
C ALA A 15 -3.02 3.34 -52.13
N ALA A 16 -2.72 4.36 -51.28
CA ALA A 16 -2.05 4.14 -50.01
C ALA A 16 -3.06 3.49 -49.06
N CYS A 17 -2.99 2.18 -48.89
CA CYS A 17 -3.62 1.52 -47.76
C CYS A 17 -2.90 1.92 -46.51
N SER A 18 -3.35 3.02 -45.91
CA SER A 18 -3.11 3.28 -44.48
C SER A 18 -4.00 2.31 -43.72
N GLY A 19 -3.45 1.14 -43.38
CA GLY A 19 -4.05 0.30 -42.36
C GLY A 19 -4.18 1.10 -41.06
N PRO A 20 -5.28 0.89 -40.31
CA PRO A 20 -5.34 1.47 -38.99
C PRO A 20 -4.17 0.88 -38.20
N ALA A 21 -3.26 1.73 -37.77
CA ALA A 21 -2.34 1.40 -36.70
C ALA A 21 -3.24 0.98 -35.53
N ALA A 22 -3.26 -0.31 -35.25
CA ALA A 22 -3.78 -0.78 -34.00
C ALA A 22 -2.96 -0.04 -32.94
N ASP A 23 -3.56 0.98 -32.37
CA ASP A 23 -3.16 1.49 -31.07
C ASP A 23 -3.22 0.29 -30.14
N LYS A 24 -2.07 -0.34 -30.02
CA LYS A 24 -1.77 -1.20 -28.91
C LYS A 24 -1.99 -0.30 -27.70
N PRO A 25 -2.98 -0.59 -26.84
CA PRO A 25 -3.00 0.11 -25.58
C PRO A 25 -1.64 -0.16 -24.96
N THR A 26 -0.84 0.86 -24.92
CA THR A 26 0.26 0.91 -23.98
C THR A 26 -0.43 1.02 -22.64
N ASP A 27 -0.83 -0.12 -22.08
CA ASP A 27 -0.86 -0.27 -20.65
C ASP A 27 0.59 -0.02 -20.19
N ALA A 28 0.96 1.24 -20.15
CA ALA A 28 1.79 1.69 -19.09
C ALA A 28 0.93 1.50 -17.85
N ALA A 29 0.89 0.26 -17.36
CA ALA A 29 0.67 0.01 -15.97
C ALA A 29 1.68 0.92 -15.28
N SER A 30 1.24 2.11 -14.90
CA SER A 30 1.87 2.86 -13.84
C SER A 30 1.99 1.82 -12.74
N GLY A 31 3.23 1.42 -12.42
CA GLY A 31 3.54 0.25 -11.62
C GLY A 31 3.17 0.44 -10.16
N GLN A 32 1.90 0.67 -9.93
CA GLN A 32 1.32 0.72 -8.59
C GLN A 32 1.28 -0.70 -8.09
N SER A 33 2.06 -0.94 -7.04
CA SER A 33 2.12 -2.24 -6.39
C SER A 33 0.76 -2.59 -5.80
N VAL A 34 0.35 -3.84 -5.95
CA VAL A 34 -0.87 -4.35 -5.32
C VAL A 34 -0.52 -4.78 -3.91
N ILE A 35 -1.20 -4.18 -2.92
CA ILE A 35 -0.97 -4.46 -1.51
C ILE A 35 -2.21 -5.15 -0.95
N GLU A 36 -2.01 -6.34 -0.40
CA GLU A 36 -3.03 -7.12 0.30
C GLU A 36 -2.71 -7.18 1.79
N VAL A 37 -3.58 -6.65 2.63
CA VAL A 37 -3.43 -6.68 4.09
C VAL A 37 -4.29 -7.79 4.67
N LYS A 38 -3.69 -8.63 5.52
CA LYS A 38 -4.35 -9.75 6.20
C LYS A 38 -4.08 -9.71 7.70
N GLU A 39 -4.93 -10.40 8.45
CA GLU A 39 -4.79 -10.64 9.89
C GLU A 39 -4.54 -9.37 10.71
N ALA A 40 -5.19 -8.27 10.33
CA ALA A 40 -5.08 -7.03 11.07
C ALA A 40 -5.79 -7.14 12.42
N PHE A 41 -5.09 -6.79 13.48
CA PHE A 41 -5.61 -6.79 14.84
C PHE A 41 -5.03 -5.65 15.67
N VAL A 42 -5.75 -5.29 16.72
CA VAL A 42 -5.30 -4.37 17.77
C VAL A 42 -5.54 -5.04 19.12
N VAL A 43 -4.54 -5.07 19.97
CA VAL A 43 -4.66 -5.58 21.33
C VAL A 43 -5.03 -4.43 22.26
N LYS A 44 -6.24 -4.51 22.84
CA LYS A 44 -6.73 -3.53 23.81
C LYS A 44 -5.79 -3.48 25.01
N PRO A 45 -5.37 -2.29 25.46
CA PRO A 45 -4.54 -2.17 26.66
C PRO A 45 -5.34 -2.55 27.93
N ALA A 46 -4.61 -2.84 29.01
CA ALA A 46 -5.21 -3.02 30.32
C ALA A 46 -5.93 -1.72 30.78
N GLU A 47 -6.91 -1.88 31.65
CA GLU A 47 -7.63 -0.76 32.24
C GLU A 47 -6.68 0.30 32.83
N GLY A 48 -6.96 1.56 32.54
CA GLY A 48 -6.13 2.69 32.99
C GLY A 48 -4.87 2.92 32.14
N ARG A 49 -4.69 2.18 31.06
CA ARG A 49 -3.63 2.40 30.06
C ARG A 49 -4.26 2.80 28.74
N ASP A 50 -3.58 3.67 28.01
CA ASP A 50 -4.02 4.23 26.72
C ASP A 50 -3.10 3.87 25.56
N ILE A 51 -2.20 2.90 25.75
CA ILE A 51 -1.29 2.44 24.70
C ILE A 51 -1.66 1.02 24.30
N ALA A 52 -2.16 0.88 23.06
CA ALA A 52 -2.48 -0.40 22.43
C ALA A 52 -1.35 -0.85 21.49
N ALA A 53 -1.31 -2.14 21.21
CA ALA A 53 -0.40 -2.71 20.22
C ALA A 53 -1.19 -3.32 19.06
N GLY A 54 -0.75 -3.09 17.82
CA GLY A 54 -1.39 -3.64 16.64
C GLY A 54 -0.44 -4.48 15.81
N GLY A 55 -1.00 -5.38 15.02
CA GLY A 55 -0.28 -6.19 14.06
C GLY A 55 -1.10 -6.46 12.81
N LEU A 56 -0.39 -6.87 11.76
CA LEU A 56 -0.97 -7.25 10.47
C LEU A 56 0.08 -7.94 9.60
N MET A 57 -0.36 -8.53 8.50
CA MET A 57 0.51 -8.97 7.42
C MET A 57 0.18 -8.17 6.16
N ALA A 58 1.19 -7.57 5.52
CA ALA A 58 1.03 -6.89 4.24
C ALA A 58 1.84 -7.61 3.16
N TYR A 59 1.14 -8.15 2.19
CA TYR A 59 1.69 -8.81 1.01
C TYR A 59 1.72 -7.84 -0.15
N VAL A 60 2.79 -7.89 -0.93
CA VAL A 60 3.01 -7.01 -2.07
C VAL A 60 3.21 -7.83 -3.34
N THR A 61 2.56 -7.43 -4.41
CA THR A 61 2.79 -7.93 -5.75
C THR A 61 3.18 -6.77 -6.64
N GLY A 62 4.33 -6.89 -7.31
CA GLY A 62 4.91 -5.83 -8.13
C GLY A 62 6.17 -5.23 -7.51
N ALA A 63 6.35 -3.93 -7.62
CA ALA A 63 7.53 -3.24 -7.09
C ALA A 63 7.55 -3.24 -5.55
N PRO A 64 8.72 -3.21 -4.92
CA PRO A 64 8.83 -3.05 -3.46
C PRO A 64 8.17 -1.76 -2.98
N VAL A 65 7.58 -1.82 -1.79
CA VAL A 65 6.95 -0.68 -1.11
C VAL A 65 7.45 -0.56 0.32
N GLU A 66 7.32 0.63 0.89
CA GLU A 66 7.57 0.89 2.30
C GLU A 66 6.28 1.28 3.00
N LEU A 67 5.96 0.63 4.11
CA LEU A 67 4.97 1.12 5.05
C LEU A 67 5.62 2.24 5.87
N VAL A 68 5.18 3.47 5.66
CA VAL A 68 5.78 4.67 6.26
C VAL A 68 4.92 5.29 7.36
N GLY A 69 3.67 4.86 7.50
CA GLY A 69 2.77 5.37 8.50
C GLY A 69 1.50 4.55 8.66
N ALA A 70 0.82 4.77 9.76
CA ALA A 70 -0.50 4.24 10.01
C ALA A 70 -1.30 5.24 10.85
N SER A 71 -2.63 5.22 10.69
CA SER A 71 -3.55 6.04 11.48
C SER A 71 -4.87 5.31 11.72
N THR A 72 -5.61 5.73 12.73
CA THR A 72 -6.95 5.23 13.05
C THR A 72 -7.71 6.27 13.86
N ASP A 73 -9.02 6.29 13.73
CA ASP A 73 -9.87 7.15 14.57
C ASP A 73 -9.95 6.66 16.03
N ALA A 74 -9.56 5.41 16.29
CA ALA A 74 -9.56 4.81 17.61
C ALA A 74 -8.32 5.18 18.47
N ALA A 75 -7.36 5.95 17.95
CA ALA A 75 -6.17 6.38 18.67
C ALA A 75 -5.70 7.76 18.19
N ALA A 76 -5.08 8.50 19.10
CA ALA A 76 -4.56 9.83 18.78
C ALA A 76 -3.34 9.78 17.84
N ARG A 77 -2.55 8.71 17.91
CA ARG A 77 -1.32 8.54 17.11
C ARG A 77 -0.95 7.06 16.99
N VAL A 78 -0.44 6.68 15.82
CA VAL A 78 0.12 5.34 15.57
C VAL A 78 1.58 5.48 15.16
N GLU A 79 2.43 4.63 15.72
CA GLU A 79 3.86 4.58 15.40
C GLU A 79 4.27 3.16 14.98
N LEU A 80 5.28 3.08 14.12
CA LEU A 80 5.93 1.84 13.71
C LEU A 80 7.06 1.52 14.68
N HIS A 81 7.04 0.36 15.30
CA HIS A 81 8.05 -0.05 16.26
C HIS A 81 8.65 -1.41 15.89
N THR A 82 9.96 -1.55 16.14
CA THR A 82 10.67 -2.81 16.07
C THR A 82 11.11 -3.25 17.46
N MET A 83 11.22 -4.56 17.65
CA MET A 83 11.85 -5.14 18.84
C MET A 83 13.13 -5.85 18.44
N SER A 84 14.22 -5.52 19.11
CA SER A 84 15.51 -6.18 18.95
C SER A 84 16.00 -6.73 20.28
N MET A 85 16.81 -7.77 20.22
CA MET A 85 17.51 -8.30 21.40
C MET A 85 18.95 -7.82 21.32
N GLU A 86 19.36 -6.97 22.26
CA GLU A 86 20.74 -6.46 22.37
C GLU A 86 21.27 -6.85 23.76
N ASP A 87 22.38 -7.58 23.80
CA ASP A 87 23.03 -8.05 25.05
C ASP A 87 22.08 -8.78 26.01
N GLY A 88 21.10 -9.52 25.48
CA GLY A 88 20.11 -10.25 26.29
C GLY A 88 18.97 -9.37 26.81
N VAL A 89 18.91 -8.10 26.43
CA VAL A 89 17.84 -7.15 26.78
C VAL A 89 16.99 -6.88 25.56
N MET A 90 15.67 -7.05 25.70
CA MET A 90 14.72 -6.63 24.67
C MET A 90 14.65 -5.11 24.63
N GLN A 91 14.89 -4.54 23.45
CA GLN A 91 14.76 -3.10 23.20
C GLN A 91 13.67 -2.86 22.16
N MET A 92 12.80 -1.92 22.44
CA MET A 92 11.78 -1.43 21.54
C MET A 92 12.22 -0.07 20.99
N ARG A 93 12.15 0.11 19.68
CA ARG A 93 12.53 1.36 19.01
C ARG A 93 11.52 1.71 17.94
N GLN A 94 11.19 2.98 17.84
CA GLN A 94 10.45 3.51 16.71
C GLN A 94 11.32 3.44 15.46
N VAL A 95 10.70 3.10 14.33
CA VAL A 95 11.31 3.09 13.00
C VAL A 95 10.49 3.95 12.04
N GLU A 96 11.12 4.43 10.99
CA GLU A 96 10.48 5.29 10.01
C GLU A 96 9.65 4.49 9.00
N SER A 97 10.08 3.27 8.67
CA SER A 97 9.38 2.42 7.71
C SER A 97 9.67 0.94 7.90
N PHE A 98 8.81 0.12 7.28
CA PHE A 98 9.05 -1.30 7.01
C PHE A 98 8.91 -1.55 5.52
N THR A 99 9.86 -2.29 4.94
CA THR A 99 9.85 -2.64 3.51
C THR A 99 9.14 -3.96 3.26
N ALA A 100 8.32 -4.02 2.22
CA ALA A 100 7.79 -5.26 1.67
C ALA A 100 8.16 -5.39 0.20
N SER A 101 8.38 -6.61 -0.24
CA SER A 101 8.61 -6.97 -1.63
C SER A 101 7.89 -8.27 -1.99
N GLU A 102 7.89 -8.62 -3.25
CA GLU A 102 7.30 -9.89 -3.69
C GLU A 102 8.00 -11.08 -3.02
N GLY A 103 7.23 -11.88 -2.29
CA GLY A 103 7.75 -13.01 -1.51
C GLY A 103 8.29 -12.65 -0.11
N GLU A 104 8.42 -11.36 0.23
CA GLU A 104 8.87 -10.87 1.53
C GLU A 104 7.84 -9.89 2.11
N PRO A 105 6.76 -10.37 2.75
CA PRO A 105 5.72 -9.53 3.32
C PRO A 105 6.22 -8.78 4.55
N ILE A 106 5.58 -7.64 4.84
CA ILE A 106 5.68 -7.05 6.18
C ILE A 106 4.88 -7.90 7.15
N VAL A 107 5.52 -8.33 8.24
CA VAL A 107 4.88 -9.06 9.33
C VAL A 107 5.00 -8.23 10.59
N LEU A 108 3.86 -7.69 11.04
CA LEU A 108 3.73 -6.98 12.30
C LEU A 108 3.00 -7.86 13.29
N GLN A 109 3.67 -8.23 14.40
CA GLN A 109 3.17 -9.19 15.38
C GLN A 109 3.69 -8.90 16.78
N ARG A 110 3.08 -9.53 17.77
CA ARG A 110 3.55 -9.47 19.16
C ARG A 110 4.99 -9.98 19.29
N GLY A 111 5.83 -9.22 20.00
CA GLY A 111 7.22 -9.61 20.25
C GLY A 111 8.18 -9.40 19.08
N GLY A 112 7.70 -8.83 17.99
CA GLY A 112 8.47 -8.44 16.82
C GLY A 112 8.18 -7.00 16.40
N ASN A 113 8.22 -6.75 15.11
CA ASN A 113 7.74 -5.50 14.56
C ASN A 113 6.24 -5.35 14.83
N HIS A 114 5.78 -4.17 15.20
CA HIS A 114 4.38 -3.93 15.55
C HIS A 114 3.99 -2.46 15.39
N LEU A 115 2.69 -2.21 15.41
CA LEU A 115 2.12 -0.87 15.52
C LEU A 115 1.92 -0.53 16.99
N MET A 116 2.24 0.70 17.37
CA MET A 116 2.01 1.23 18.71
C MET A 116 1.00 2.37 18.62
N LEU A 117 -0.17 2.17 19.23
CA LEU A 117 -1.30 3.08 19.18
C LEU A 117 -1.38 3.84 20.52
N PHE A 118 -1.08 5.14 20.48
CA PHE A 118 -1.12 6.03 21.65
C PHE A 118 -2.46 6.75 21.75
N GLY A 119 -2.95 6.92 22.96
CA GLY A 119 -4.25 7.54 23.19
C GLY A 119 -5.39 6.68 22.64
N PHE A 120 -5.31 5.37 22.83
CA PHE A 120 -6.34 4.45 22.39
C PHE A 120 -7.66 4.67 23.15
N ASP A 121 -8.75 4.75 22.40
CA ASP A 121 -10.07 5.04 22.96
C ASP A 121 -10.52 3.90 23.90
N PRO A 122 -10.72 4.16 25.20
CA PRO A 122 -11.13 3.15 26.16
C PRO A 122 -12.54 2.60 25.88
N SER A 123 -13.37 3.32 25.13
CA SER A 123 -14.74 2.90 24.80
C SER A 123 -14.77 1.75 23.79
N VAL A 124 -13.71 1.56 23.01
CA VAL A 124 -13.59 0.44 22.06
C VAL A 124 -13.49 -0.86 22.83
N ALA A 125 -14.38 -1.81 22.56
CA ALA A 125 -14.46 -3.11 23.27
C ALA A 125 -13.65 -4.19 22.54
N VAL A 126 -13.30 -5.26 23.29
CA VAL A 126 -12.78 -6.49 22.69
C VAL A 126 -13.87 -7.12 21.82
N GLY A 127 -13.52 -7.50 20.59
CA GLY A 127 -14.42 -8.00 19.57
C GLY A 127 -14.93 -6.92 18.60
N ASP A 128 -14.73 -5.64 18.93
CA ASP A 128 -15.00 -4.55 17.99
C ASP A 128 -14.00 -4.56 16.82
N LYS A 129 -14.31 -3.82 15.77
CA LYS A 129 -13.43 -3.58 14.65
C LYS A 129 -13.10 -2.11 14.56
N VAL A 130 -11.85 -1.82 14.30
CA VAL A 130 -11.36 -0.46 14.06
C VAL A 130 -10.68 -0.40 12.71
N ASP A 131 -10.89 0.68 11.98
CA ASP A 131 -10.24 0.86 10.69
C ASP A 131 -8.83 1.42 10.90
N LEU A 132 -7.86 0.78 10.24
CA LEU A 132 -6.48 1.22 10.15
C LEU A 132 -6.22 1.72 8.73
N ALA A 133 -5.85 2.98 8.59
CA ALA A 133 -5.34 3.53 7.35
C ALA A 133 -3.82 3.41 7.37
N LEU A 134 -3.28 2.65 6.42
CA LEU A 134 -1.87 2.33 6.27
C LEU A 134 -1.32 3.13 5.09
N GLU A 135 -0.27 3.91 5.31
CA GLU A 135 0.38 4.69 4.27
C GLU A 135 1.61 3.94 3.76
N PHE A 136 1.56 3.56 2.49
CA PHE A 136 2.66 2.94 1.78
C PHE A 136 3.27 3.92 0.79
N ARG A 137 4.57 3.78 0.55
CA ARG A 137 5.32 4.56 -0.43
C ARG A 137 6.05 3.63 -1.36
N ASP A 138 5.88 3.86 -2.66
CA ASP A 138 6.62 3.16 -3.71
C ASP A 138 8.04 3.72 -3.85
N SER A 139 8.90 2.99 -4.54
CA SER A 139 10.29 3.37 -4.80
C SER A 139 10.46 4.67 -5.60
N ASP A 140 9.43 5.10 -6.31
CA ASP A 140 9.37 6.37 -7.05
C ASP A 140 8.88 7.55 -6.19
N GLY A 141 8.53 7.29 -4.91
CA GLY A 141 8.05 8.27 -3.97
C GLY A 141 6.52 8.46 -3.96
N THR A 142 5.79 7.72 -4.78
CA THR A 142 4.32 7.76 -4.80
C THR A 142 3.75 7.14 -3.54
N SER A 143 2.83 7.84 -2.87
CA SER A 143 2.14 7.33 -1.68
C SER A 143 0.81 6.70 -2.04
N GLN A 144 0.49 5.60 -1.39
CA GLN A 144 -0.77 4.87 -1.50
C GLN A 144 -1.30 4.55 -0.11
N THR A 145 -2.58 4.84 0.14
CA THR A 145 -3.24 4.52 1.41
C THR A 145 -4.11 3.28 1.26
N VAL A 146 -3.91 2.31 2.12
CA VAL A 146 -4.73 1.09 2.21
C VAL A 146 -5.47 1.10 3.53
N VAL A 147 -6.80 1.05 3.49
CA VAL A 147 -7.63 0.95 4.69
C VAL A 147 -7.99 -0.51 4.92
N THR A 148 -7.74 -1.00 6.13
CA THR A 148 -8.08 -2.35 6.56
C THR A 148 -8.82 -2.32 7.88
N SER A 149 -9.71 -3.29 8.09
CA SER A 149 -10.43 -3.44 9.35
C SER A 149 -9.65 -4.39 10.27
N ALA A 150 -9.26 -3.89 11.44
CA ALA A 150 -8.55 -4.65 12.46
C ALA A 150 -9.48 -5.07 13.59
N GLU A 151 -9.40 -6.34 13.98
CA GLU A 151 -10.15 -6.87 15.12
C GLU A 151 -9.49 -6.46 16.44
N VAL A 152 -10.29 -5.99 17.39
CA VAL A 152 -9.80 -5.66 18.72
C VAL A 152 -9.79 -6.90 19.59
N LYS A 153 -8.61 -7.32 20.00
CA LYS A 153 -8.35 -8.53 20.82
C LYS A 153 -8.05 -8.18 22.27
N GLY A 154 -8.26 -9.12 23.17
CA GLY A 154 -7.84 -9.03 24.57
C GLY A 154 -6.34 -9.29 24.73
N LEU A 155 -5.81 -8.98 25.94
CA LEU A 155 -4.39 -9.21 26.26
C LEU A 155 -3.99 -10.68 26.25
N GLY A 156 -4.94 -11.61 26.34
CA GLY A 156 -4.73 -13.06 26.39
C GLY A 156 -5.01 -13.83 25.09
N ASP A 157 -5.46 -13.13 24.06
CA ASP A 157 -5.88 -13.72 22.77
C ASP A 157 -4.70 -13.87 21.79
#